data_653aa2ca099ce0f6f2e345025ab62543
#
_entry.id   653aa2ca099ce0f6f2e345025ab62543
#
_cell.length_a   1.000
_cell.length_b   1.000
_cell.length_c   1.000
_cell.angle_alpha   90.00
_cell.angle_beta   90.00
_cell.angle_gamma   90.00
#
_symmetry.space_group_name_H-M   'P 1'
#
loop_
_entity.id
_entity.type
_entity.pdbx_description
1 polymer ?
#
loop_
_entity_poly.entity_id
_entity_poly.type
_entity_poly.pdbx_seq_one_letter_code
_entity_poly.pdbx_strand_id
1 'polypeptide(L)'
;MVEFEKVFDDKFDRLEGNGALKYAMALAISGRHNILIIKTKGKTSQDSLVQMFPMLMPKLSETEQVSVNSIWGMAGLEREDDMVSKRPFRFPHQTCSIEGMCGGGVHLRPGEISLAHNGMLLLENASEFRTSVLQMLRVPLESRMITLSRAGVSTSFPSNFQLAMTTDPCPCGCYGNKDRVCLCSLKSIEVFWKKFSAPLLDRIAIRFDTNSDNAFIDKEYTLSELREMIAKAQTVQYERQGKLNADLVATEVEMFIPLNDEARGVLDSAMAKSGMSARNYVNVMKVARTLADMNGVENVDGDYIKKALNFLCELPYQY
;
A
#
# COMPACT_ATOMS: atom_id res chain seq x y z
N MET A 1 -17.00 9.28 12.64
CA MET A 1 -17.62 8.30 11.70
C MET A 1 -16.83 8.32 10.40
N VAL A 2 -16.47 7.15 9.86
CA VAL A 2 -15.72 7.06 8.59
C VAL A 2 -16.70 7.29 7.43
N GLU A 3 -16.45 8.33 6.63
CA GLU A 3 -17.31 8.71 5.50
C GLU A 3 -16.62 8.46 4.16
N PHE A 4 -17.42 8.17 3.14
CA PHE A 4 -16.95 7.99 1.76
C PHE A 4 -17.64 8.95 0.81
N GLU A 5 -16.98 9.24 -0.31
CA GLU A 5 -17.61 9.97 -1.40
C GLU A 5 -18.77 9.16 -2.00
N LYS A 6 -19.84 9.87 -2.40
CA LYS A 6 -20.92 9.22 -3.16
C LYS A 6 -20.41 8.84 -4.53
N VAL A 7 -20.52 7.57 -4.88
CA VAL A 7 -20.16 7.04 -6.20
C VAL A 7 -21.43 6.57 -6.87
N PHE A 8 -21.69 7.09 -8.06
CA PHE A 8 -22.84 6.72 -8.89
C PHE A 8 -22.46 5.75 -10.02
N ASP A 9 -21.20 5.31 -10.06
CA ASP A 9 -20.63 4.45 -11.11
C ASP A 9 -20.46 3.03 -10.57
N ASP A 10 -21.02 2.06 -11.28
CA ASP A 10 -20.95 0.62 -10.97
C ASP A 10 -19.72 -0.07 -11.60
N LYS A 11 -18.80 0.68 -12.19
CA LYS A 11 -17.61 0.12 -12.85
C LYS A 11 -16.78 -0.79 -11.94
N PHE A 12 -16.67 -0.45 -10.65
CA PHE A 12 -15.95 -1.28 -9.68
C PHE A 12 -16.58 -2.66 -9.54
N ASP A 13 -17.91 -2.72 -9.45
CA ASP A 13 -18.65 -3.95 -9.25
C ASP A 13 -18.68 -4.82 -10.52
N ARG A 14 -18.68 -4.19 -11.70
CA ARG A 14 -18.64 -4.88 -13.00
C ARG A 14 -17.32 -5.58 -13.32
N LEU A 15 -16.23 -5.28 -12.61
CA LEU A 15 -14.94 -5.96 -12.79
C LEU A 15 -14.93 -7.31 -12.04
N GLU A 16 -15.71 -8.26 -12.53
CA GLU A 16 -15.81 -9.62 -11.98
C GLU A 16 -14.50 -10.42 -12.08
N GLY A 17 -14.38 -11.50 -11.32
CA GLY A 17 -13.21 -12.39 -11.30
C GLY A 17 -11.97 -11.78 -10.62
N ASN A 18 -12.14 -10.71 -9.84
CA ASN A 18 -11.07 -10.02 -9.13
C ASN A 18 -11.32 -9.92 -7.61
N GLY A 19 -12.19 -10.76 -7.04
CA GLY A 19 -12.61 -10.68 -5.63
C GLY A 19 -11.43 -10.64 -4.66
N ALA A 20 -10.42 -11.46 -4.86
CA ALA A 20 -9.22 -11.48 -4.02
C ALA A 20 -8.42 -10.17 -4.12
N LEU A 21 -8.27 -9.59 -5.32
CA LEU A 21 -7.60 -8.29 -5.50
C LEU A 21 -8.40 -7.16 -4.86
N LYS A 22 -9.72 -7.12 -5.05
CA LYS A 22 -10.62 -6.14 -4.41
C LYS A 22 -10.49 -6.21 -2.88
N TYR A 23 -10.45 -7.41 -2.31
CA TYR A 23 -10.26 -7.62 -0.88
C TYR A 23 -8.87 -7.16 -0.40
N ALA A 24 -7.80 -7.49 -1.13
CA ALA A 24 -6.45 -7.04 -0.82
C ALA A 24 -6.33 -5.49 -0.83
N MET A 25 -7.00 -4.84 -1.79
CA MET A 25 -7.09 -3.37 -1.84
C MET A 25 -7.82 -2.81 -0.61
N ALA A 26 -8.96 -3.40 -0.24
CA ALA A 26 -9.70 -3.00 0.95
C ALA A 26 -8.90 -3.23 2.24
N LEU A 27 -8.18 -4.34 2.37
CA LEU A 27 -7.28 -4.62 3.48
C LEU A 27 -6.18 -3.55 3.59
N ALA A 28 -5.57 -3.18 2.46
CA ALA A 28 -4.56 -2.13 2.43
C ALA A 28 -5.11 -0.79 2.92
N ILE A 29 -6.32 -0.40 2.49
CA ILE A 29 -6.99 0.83 2.92
C ILE A 29 -7.41 0.75 4.40
N SER A 30 -7.94 -0.39 4.85
CA SER A 30 -8.44 -0.57 6.23
C SER A 30 -7.38 -0.30 7.29
N GLY A 31 -6.15 -0.76 7.06
CA GLY A 31 -5.04 -0.54 7.99
C GLY A 31 -4.05 0.52 7.54
N ARG A 32 -4.24 1.11 6.37
CA ARG A 32 -3.31 2.03 5.70
C ARG A 32 -1.96 1.38 5.36
N HIS A 33 -1.98 0.09 5.05
CA HIS A 33 -0.78 -0.67 4.69
C HIS A 33 -0.31 -0.33 3.28
N ASN A 34 1.01 -0.18 3.11
CA ASN A 34 1.60 -0.14 1.78
C ASN A 34 1.42 -1.49 1.09
N ILE A 35 1.12 -1.46 -0.21
CA ILE A 35 0.81 -2.65 -1.00
C ILE A 35 1.62 -2.72 -2.29
N LEU A 36 2.15 -3.90 -2.60
CA LEU A 36 2.71 -4.28 -3.89
C LEU A 36 1.83 -5.36 -4.50
N ILE A 37 1.28 -5.10 -5.67
CA ILE A 37 0.44 -6.03 -6.44
C ILE A 37 1.29 -6.57 -7.60
N ILE A 38 1.53 -7.89 -7.59
CA ILE A 38 2.19 -8.59 -8.69
C ILE A 38 1.10 -9.05 -9.65
N LYS A 39 1.10 -8.47 -10.87
CA LYS A 39 0.01 -8.65 -11.83
C LYS A 39 0.23 -9.85 -12.72
N THR A 40 -0.87 -10.46 -13.15
CA THR A 40 -0.86 -11.46 -14.21
C THR A 40 -0.87 -10.77 -15.58
N LYS A 41 0.10 -11.07 -16.42
CA LYS A 41 0.13 -10.52 -17.80
C LYS A 41 -1.12 -10.86 -18.59
N GLY A 42 -1.73 -9.84 -19.21
CA GLY A 42 -2.89 -9.97 -20.06
C GLY A 42 -4.24 -9.81 -19.37
N LYS A 43 -4.28 -9.51 -18.08
CA LYS A 43 -5.52 -9.16 -17.34
C LYS A 43 -5.65 -7.64 -17.18
N THR A 44 -6.11 -6.95 -18.22
CA THR A 44 -6.32 -5.49 -18.24
C THR A 44 -7.33 -5.03 -17.18
N SER A 45 -8.25 -5.90 -16.73
CA SER A 45 -9.18 -5.61 -15.65
C SER A 45 -8.45 -5.27 -14.33
N GLN A 46 -7.28 -5.85 -14.09
CA GLN A 46 -6.48 -5.58 -12.87
C GLN A 46 -5.90 -4.16 -12.89
N ASP A 47 -5.45 -3.66 -14.05
CA ASP A 47 -4.94 -2.30 -14.20
C ASP A 47 -6.05 -1.28 -13.94
N SER A 48 -7.23 -1.50 -14.55
CA SER A 48 -8.39 -0.65 -14.32
C SER A 48 -8.82 -0.65 -12.85
N LEU A 49 -8.81 -1.82 -12.19
CA LEU A 49 -9.22 -1.95 -10.79
C LEU A 49 -8.27 -1.20 -9.85
N VAL A 50 -6.96 -1.30 -10.05
CA VAL A 50 -5.97 -0.62 -9.21
C VAL A 50 -6.13 0.91 -9.28
N GLN A 51 -6.50 1.46 -10.43
CA GLN A 51 -6.80 2.89 -10.57
C GLN A 51 -8.08 3.31 -9.83
N MET A 52 -8.90 2.36 -9.37
CA MET A 52 -10.11 2.62 -8.59
C MET A 52 -9.88 2.64 -7.06
N PHE A 53 -8.63 2.61 -6.57
CA PHE A 53 -8.35 2.82 -5.14
C PHE A 53 -9.08 4.02 -4.53
N PRO A 54 -9.20 5.18 -5.21
CA PRO A 54 -9.94 6.33 -4.66
C PRO A 54 -11.38 6.01 -4.25
N MET A 55 -12.02 5.03 -4.91
CA MET A 55 -13.39 4.62 -4.55
C MET A 55 -13.46 3.93 -3.18
N LEU A 56 -12.36 3.32 -2.72
CA LEU A 56 -12.26 2.67 -1.41
C LEU A 56 -11.73 3.61 -0.31
N MET A 57 -11.20 4.77 -0.66
CA MET A 57 -10.58 5.69 0.31
C MET A 57 -11.64 6.51 1.03
N PRO A 58 -11.63 6.56 2.38
CA PRO A 58 -12.48 7.47 3.12
C PRO A 58 -12.15 8.93 2.84
N LYS A 59 -13.08 9.83 3.10
CA LYS A 59 -12.86 11.29 3.06
C LYS A 59 -11.76 11.72 4.02
N LEU A 60 -11.15 12.86 3.72
CA LEU A 60 -10.23 13.54 4.64
C LEU A 60 -11.01 14.08 5.86
N SER A 61 -10.42 13.97 7.05
CA SER A 61 -10.85 14.75 8.21
C SER A 61 -10.56 16.23 7.99
N GLU A 62 -11.20 17.11 8.76
CA GLU A 62 -10.98 18.57 8.67
C GLU A 62 -9.49 18.93 8.85
N THR A 63 -8.81 18.31 9.80
CA THR A 63 -7.38 18.54 10.05
C THR A 63 -6.50 18.06 8.90
N GLU A 64 -6.82 16.93 8.28
CA GLU A 64 -6.14 16.44 7.09
C GLU A 64 -6.37 17.35 5.88
N GLN A 65 -7.60 17.90 5.72
CA GLN A 65 -7.94 18.83 4.64
C GLN A 65 -7.07 20.09 4.69
N VAL A 66 -6.95 20.71 5.87
CA VAL A 66 -6.09 21.88 6.06
C VAL A 66 -4.65 21.61 5.65
N SER A 67 -4.11 20.48 6.09
CA SER A 67 -2.74 20.07 5.74
C SER A 67 -2.54 19.83 4.24
N VAL A 68 -3.47 19.14 3.59
CA VAL A 68 -3.43 18.87 2.14
C VAL A 68 -3.53 20.16 1.34
N ASN A 69 -4.49 21.04 1.67
CA ASN A 69 -4.69 22.31 0.97
C ASN A 69 -3.46 23.22 1.08
N SER A 70 -2.81 23.26 2.25
CA SER A 70 -1.57 24.00 2.43
C SER A 70 -0.45 23.54 1.48
N ILE A 71 -0.26 22.22 1.33
CA ILE A 71 0.76 21.67 0.43
C ILE A 71 0.41 21.97 -1.04
N TRP A 72 -0.85 21.83 -1.42
CA TRP A 72 -1.31 22.06 -2.79
C TRP A 72 -1.21 23.54 -3.17
N GLY A 73 -1.53 24.47 -2.24
CA GLY A 73 -1.30 25.91 -2.43
C GLY A 73 0.18 26.24 -2.66
N MET A 74 1.10 25.65 -1.88
CA MET A 74 2.55 25.81 -2.11
C MET A 74 3.01 25.25 -3.46
N ALA A 75 2.31 24.27 -4.02
CA ALA A 75 2.57 23.75 -5.36
C ALA A 75 1.99 24.65 -6.47
N GLY A 76 1.14 25.63 -6.15
CA GLY A 76 0.40 26.43 -7.12
C GLY A 76 -0.78 25.67 -7.75
N LEU A 77 -1.32 24.67 -7.04
CA LEU A 77 -2.47 23.87 -7.44
C LEU A 77 -3.72 24.34 -6.68
N GLU A 78 -3.98 25.64 -6.71
CA GLU A 78 -5.18 26.22 -6.13
C GLU A 78 -6.43 25.69 -6.85
N ARG A 79 -7.45 25.30 -6.10
CA ARG A 79 -8.76 24.92 -6.63
C ARG A 79 -9.77 26.02 -6.32
N GLU A 80 -10.73 26.21 -7.24
CA GLU A 80 -11.83 27.16 -7.10
C GLU A 80 -12.79 26.81 -5.92
N ASP A 81 -12.78 25.56 -5.46
CA ASP A 81 -13.52 25.12 -4.27
C ASP A 81 -12.61 25.16 -3.04
N ASP A 82 -13.00 25.93 -2.05
CA ASP A 82 -12.21 26.32 -0.88
C ASP A 82 -11.65 25.18 -0.01
N MET A 83 -12.10 23.94 -0.16
CA MET A 83 -11.52 22.79 0.55
C MET A 83 -11.65 21.47 -0.21
N VAL A 84 -10.55 20.74 -0.34
CA VAL A 84 -10.53 19.40 -0.93
C VAL A 84 -10.97 18.38 0.12
N SER A 85 -12.16 17.81 -0.02
CA SER A 85 -12.62 16.72 0.85
C SER A 85 -12.09 15.35 0.46
N LYS A 86 -11.74 15.18 -0.81
CA LYS A 86 -11.22 13.91 -1.35
C LYS A 86 -9.75 13.72 -1.01
N ARG A 87 -9.39 12.50 -0.60
CA ARG A 87 -7.98 12.15 -0.40
C ARG A 87 -7.19 12.28 -1.69
N PRO A 88 -5.98 12.87 -1.65
CA PRO A 88 -5.10 12.91 -2.79
C PRO A 88 -4.83 11.49 -3.33
N PHE A 89 -4.94 11.35 -4.65
CA PHE A 89 -4.51 10.16 -5.37
C PHE A 89 -3.55 10.60 -6.46
N ARG A 90 -2.26 10.33 -6.24
CA ARG A 90 -1.21 10.71 -7.16
C ARG A 90 -0.75 9.49 -7.96
N PHE A 91 -0.66 9.66 -9.26
CA PHE A 91 -0.35 8.61 -10.21
C PHE A 91 0.67 9.13 -11.22
N PRO A 92 1.95 9.33 -10.81
CA PRO A 92 2.99 9.82 -11.70
C PRO A 92 3.34 8.80 -12.78
N HIS A 93 3.61 9.30 -13.97
CA HIS A 93 4.11 8.46 -15.05
C HIS A 93 5.51 7.93 -14.75
N GLN A 94 5.86 6.74 -15.25
CA GLN A 94 7.15 6.07 -15.00
C GLN A 94 8.39 6.85 -15.43
N THR A 95 8.24 7.84 -16.33
CA THR A 95 9.31 8.76 -16.72
C THR A 95 9.56 9.90 -15.73
N CYS A 96 8.78 9.97 -14.64
CA CYS A 96 8.92 10.98 -13.61
C CYS A 96 10.37 11.05 -13.09
N SER A 97 10.91 12.27 -13.03
CA SER A 97 12.26 12.51 -12.51
C SER A 97 12.29 12.47 -10.97
N ILE A 98 13.48 12.40 -10.39
CA ILE A 98 13.66 12.56 -8.93
C ILE A 98 13.08 13.90 -8.46
N GLU A 99 13.33 14.98 -9.21
CA GLU A 99 12.81 16.31 -8.90
C GLU A 99 11.27 16.37 -9.00
N GLY A 100 10.67 15.75 -10.02
CA GLY A 100 9.22 15.62 -10.11
C GLY A 100 8.62 14.82 -8.96
N MET A 101 9.30 13.76 -8.52
CA MET A 101 8.83 12.92 -7.43
C MET A 101 8.97 13.59 -6.06
N CYS A 102 10.14 14.14 -5.74
CA CYS A 102 10.45 14.72 -4.43
C CYS A 102 10.08 16.21 -4.33
N GLY A 103 10.06 16.89 -5.46
CA GLY A 103 9.98 18.33 -5.50
C GLY A 103 11.35 18.97 -5.76
N GLY A 104 11.37 20.28 -5.94
CA GLY A 104 12.59 21.03 -6.25
C GLY A 104 12.32 22.33 -6.98
N GLY A 105 13.19 22.63 -7.94
CA GLY A 105 13.16 23.89 -8.68
C GLY A 105 13.76 25.06 -7.90
N VAL A 106 13.70 26.24 -8.51
CA VAL A 106 14.23 27.48 -7.91
C VAL A 106 13.48 27.84 -6.62
N HIS A 107 12.19 27.58 -6.59
CA HIS A 107 11.30 27.91 -5.47
C HIS A 107 11.05 26.76 -4.49
N LEU A 108 11.82 25.66 -4.57
CA LEU A 108 11.68 24.48 -3.72
C LEU A 108 10.21 24.02 -3.57
N ARG A 109 9.52 23.80 -4.69
CA ARG A 109 8.12 23.36 -4.69
C ARG A 109 7.99 21.88 -4.31
N PRO A 110 6.86 21.47 -3.64
CA PRO A 110 6.61 20.08 -3.34
C PRO A 110 6.40 19.25 -4.63
N GLY A 111 6.86 17.99 -4.62
CA GLY A 111 6.67 17.02 -5.69
C GLY A 111 5.54 16.02 -5.41
N GLU A 112 5.42 14.99 -6.25
CA GLU A 112 4.35 13.99 -6.21
C GLU A 112 4.20 13.31 -4.84
N ILE A 113 5.31 13.04 -4.15
CA ILE A 113 5.30 12.42 -2.82
C ILE A 113 4.61 13.33 -1.79
N SER A 114 4.92 14.63 -1.78
CA SER A 114 4.26 15.58 -0.87
C SER A 114 2.83 15.89 -1.30
N LEU A 115 2.55 15.92 -2.61
CA LEU A 115 1.20 16.08 -3.15
C LEU A 115 0.28 14.88 -2.82
N ALA A 116 0.85 13.71 -2.52
CA ALA A 116 0.13 12.53 -2.05
C ALA A 116 -0.12 12.51 -0.53
N HIS A 117 0.28 13.56 0.20
CA HIS A 117 0.13 13.64 1.66
C HIS A 117 -1.31 13.39 2.10
N ASN A 118 -1.50 12.57 3.14
CA ASN A 118 -2.79 12.05 3.62
C ASN A 118 -3.64 11.33 2.57
N GLY A 119 -3.02 10.89 1.47
CA GLY A 119 -3.64 10.16 0.40
C GLY A 119 -2.83 8.96 -0.03
N MET A 120 -2.82 8.67 -1.32
CA MET A 120 -2.11 7.54 -1.91
C MET A 120 -1.22 7.97 -3.07
N LEU A 121 -0.03 7.38 -3.13
CA LEU A 121 0.86 7.42 -4.28
C LEU A 121 0.81 6.04 -4.96
N LEU A 122 0.29 5.97 -6.19
CA LEU A 122 0.28 4.77 -7.00
C LEU A 122 1.43 4.82 -8.00
N LEU A 123 2.32 3.82 -7.97
CA LEU A 123 3.33 3.58 -8.99
C LEU A 123 2.93 2.35 -9.80
N GLU A 124 2.27 2.59 -10.92
CA GLU A 124 1.90 1.52 -11.84
C GLU A 124 3.12 1.06 -12.66
N ASN A 125 3.27 -0.26 -12.82
CA ASN A 125 4.44 -0.86 -13.43
C ASN A 125 5.75 -0.36 -12.80
N ALA A 126 5.85 -0.46 -11.48
CA ALA A 126 6.94 0.11 -10.70
C ALA A 126 8.33 -0.36 -11.16
N SER A 127 8.44 -1.52 -11.81
CA SER A 127 9.66 -2.00 -12.45
C SER A 127 10.17 -1.12 -13.58
N GLU A 128 9.31 -0.28 -14.19
CA GLU A 128 9.67 0.63 -15.26
C GLU A 128 10.28 1.96 -14.76
N PHE A 129 10.04 2.29 -13.49
CA PHE A 129 10.66 3.47 -12.88
C PHE A 129 12.16 3.30 -12.75
N ARG A 130 12.89 4.42 -12.79
CA ARG A 130 14.33 4.42 -12.52
C ARG A 130 14.60 3.94 -11.08
N THR A 131 15.59 3.09 -10.90
CA THR A 131 15.96 2.57 -9.56
C THR A 131 16.19 3.70 -8.55
N SER A 132 16.81 4.81 -8.97
CA SER A 132 17.03 5.97 -8.12
C SER A 132 15.73 6.58 -7.58
N VAL A 133 14.66 6.63 -8.40
CA VAL A 133 13.32 7.10 -7.99
C VAL A 133 12.71 6.17 -6.95
N LEU A 134 12.79 4.85 -7.16
CA LEU A 134 12.29 3.87 -6.18
C LEU A 134 13.04 3.95 -4.84
N GLN A 135 14.38 4.12 -4.89
CA GLN A 135 15.19 4.23 -3.67
C GLN A 135 14.88 5.50 -2.86
N MET A 136 14.47 6.58 -3.51
CA MET A 136 14.09 7.83 -2.85
C MET A 136 12.86 7.69 -1.93
N LEU A 137 11.96 6.72 -2.20
CA LEU A 137 10.77 6.48 -1.39
C LEU A 137 11.10 6.01 0.04
N ARG A 138 12.28 5.45 0.28
CA ARG A 138 12.66 4.85 1.56
C ARG A 138 12.60 5.83 2.73
N VAL A 139 13.09 7.04 2.51
CA VAL A 139 13.14 8.07 3.56
C VAL A 139 11.74 8.60 3.88
N PRO A 140 10.95 9.10 2.90
CA PRO A 140 9.61 9.64 3.19
C PRO A 140 8.63 8.58 3.74
N LEU A 141 8.75 7.31 3.35
CA LEU A 141 7.95 6.23 3.94
C LEU A 141 8.24 5.98 5.43
N GLU A 142 9.40 6.40 5.93
CA GLU A 142 9.77 6.24 7.34
C GLU A 142 9.60 7.54 8.11
N SER A 143 10.18 8.64 7.61
CA SER A 143 10.17 9.94 8.29
C SER A 143 8.86 10.70 8.13
N ARG A 144 8.04 10.35 7.12
CA ARG A 144 6.82 11.08 6.69
C ARG A 144 7.08 12.54 6.32
N MET A 145 8.32 12.83 5.95
CA MET A 145 8.79 14.16 5.56
C MET A 145 9.73 14.06 4.36
N ILE A 146 9.72 15.09 3.52
CA ILE A 146 10.73 15.33 2.50
C ILE A 146 11.41 16.66 2.80
N THR A 147 12.72 16.67 2.87
CA THR A 147 13.52 17.88 3.00
C THR A 147 14.24 18.17 1.69
N LEU A 148 14.01 19.35 1.14
CA LEU A 148 14.66 19.87 -0.05
C LEU A 148 15.67 20.94 0.36
N SER A 149 16.89 20.85 -0.16
CA SER A 149 17.93 21.84 0.10
C SER A 149 18.54 22.32 -1.19
N ARG A 150 18.64 23.64 -1.36
CA ARG A 150 19.24 24.29 -2.54
C ARG A 150 19.82 25.63 -2.17
N ALA A 151 21.07 25.92 -2.60
CA ALA A 151 21.72 27.20 -2.44
C ALA A 151 21.65 27.79 -1.01
N GLY A 152 21.81 26.94 0.02
CA GLY A 152 21.76 27.34 1.42
C GLY A 152 20.35 27.49 2.02
N VAL A 153 19.30 27.33 1.21
CA VAL A 153 17.91 27.29 1.68
C VAL A 153 17.44 25.85 1.83
N SER A 154 16.76 25.54 2.93
CA SER A 154 16.17 24.21 3.20
C SER A 154 14.70 24.34 3.56
N THR A 155 13.87 23.50 2.93
CA THR A 155 12.43 23.45 3.18
C THR A 155 12.00 22.00 3.35
N SER A 156 11.11 21.74 4.31
CA SER A 156 10.56 20.40 4.55
C SER A 156 9.07 20.37 4.29
N PHE A 157 8.62 19.34 3.60
CA PHE A 157 7.21 19.09 3.30
C PHE A 157 6.73 17.80 3.96
N PRO A 158 5.53 17.79 4.55
CA PRO A 158 4.89 16.55 4.99
C PRO A 158 4.69 15.58 3.82
N SER A 159 4.90 14.28 4.08
CA SER A 159 4.77 13.22 3.08
C SER A 159 4.18 11.94 3.69
N ASN A 160 3.11 12.11 4.46
CA ASN A 160 2.41 10.99 5.08
C ASN A 160 1.44 10.36 4.07
N PHE A 161 1.94 9.58 3.12
CA PHE A 161 1.16 8.91 2.07
C PHE A 161 1.14 7.40 2.26
N GLN A 162 0.14 6.74 1.69
CA GLN A 162 0.11 5.29 1.50
C GLN A 162 0.71 4.98 0.13
N LEU A 163 1.62 4.00 0.06
CA LEU A 163 2.22 3.57 -1.20
C LEU A 163 1.48 2.37 -1.76
N ALA A 164 1.00 2.47 -2.99
CA ALA A 164 0.56 1.34 -3.79
C ALA A 164 1.48 1.20 -5.01
N MET A 165 1.91 -0.03 -5.28
CA MET A 165 2.72 -0.33 -6.47
C MET A 165 2.14 -1.51 -7.20
N THR A 166 2.24 -1.51 -8.54
CA THR A 166 2.04 -2.71 -9.35
C THR A 166 3.32 -3.08 -10.07
N THR A 167 3.52 -4.35 -10.34
CA THR A 167 4.64 -4.86 -11.13
C THR A 167 4.29 -6.18 -11.79
N ASP A 168 5.00 -6.51 -12.85
CA ASP A 168 5.03 -7.87 -13.39
C ASP A 168 5.86 -8.79 -12.47
N PRO A 169 5.66 -10.12 -12.52
CA PRO A 169 6.44 -11.07 -11.72
C PRO A 169 7.88 -11.27 -12.25
N CYS A 170 8.14 -10.92 -13.51
CA CYS A 170 9.43 -11.04 -14.19
C CYS A 170 9.45 -10.19 -15.46
N PRO A 171 10.60 -10.03 -16.16
CA PRO A 171 10.68 -9.22 -17.37
C PRO A 171 9.70 -9.62 -18.50
N CYS A 172 9.33 -10.88 -18.63
CA CYS A 172 8.34 -11.31 -19.62
C CYS A 172 6.91 -11.29 -19.10
N GLY A 173 6.69 -11.11 -17.78
CA GLY A 173 5.40 -11.09 -17.12
C GLY A 173 4.71 -12.45 -16.93
N CYS A 174 5.41 -13.58 -17.22
CA CYS A 174 4.78 -14.90 -17.23
C CYS A 174 5.25 -15.84 -16.09
N TYR A 175 6.14 -15.40 -15.19
CA TYR A 175 6.59 -16.23 -14.07
C TYR A 175 5.40 -16.54 -13.12
N GLY A 176 5.24 -17.82 -12.77
CA GLY A 176 4.13 -18.29 -11.95
C GLY A 176 2.76 -18.35 -12.66
N ASN A 177 2.67 -17.99 -13.93
CA ASN A 177 1.42 -18.09 -14.70
C ASN A 177 1.12 -19.54 -15.06
N LYS A 178 -0.13 -20.00 -14.84
CA LYS A 178 -0.57 -21.38 -15.13
C LYS A 178 -0.77 -21.62 -16.64
N ASP A 179 -1.07 -20.55 -17.40
CA ASP A 179 -1.46 -20.64 -18.82
C ASP A 179 -0.32 -20.29 -19.79
N ARG A 180 0.78 -19.71 -19.28
CA ARG A 180 1.89 -19.21 -20.10
C ARG A 180 3.24 -19.62 -19.53
N VAL A 181 4.14 -20.07 -20.38
CA VAL A 181 5.49 -20.45 -19.99
C VAL A 181 6.37 -19.21 -19.83
N CYS A 182 7.07 -19.11 -18.72
CA CYS A 182 8.10 -18.08 -18.50
C CYS A 182 9.41 -18.54 -19.13
N LEU A 183 9.99 -17.73 -20.02
CA LEU A 183 11.28 -17.98 -20.68
C LEU A 183 12.45 -17.18 -20.06
N CYS A 184 12.22 -16.47 -18.94
CA CYS A 184 13.25 -15.71 -18.26
C CYS A 184 14.24 -16.65 -17.56
N SER A 185 15.55 -16.35 -17.68
CA SER A 185 16.54 -17.00 -16.84
C SER A 185 16.41 -16.54 -15.39
N LEU A 186 16.78 -17.38 -14.42
CA LEU A 186 16.77 -17.01 -13.00
C LEU A 186 17.55 -15.73 -12.74
N LYS A 187 18.69 -15.55 -13.42
CA LYS A 187 19.50 -14.32 -13.32
C LYS A 187 18.75 -13.07 -13.80
N SER A 188 17.95 -13.18 -14.87
CA SER A 188 17.16 -12.03 -15.35
C SER A 188 16.01 -11.66 -14.40
N ILE A 189 15.41 -12.66 -13.74
CA ILE A 189 14.41 -12.45 -12.70
C ILE A 189 15.05 -11.77 -11.47
N GLU A 190 16.21 -12.25 -11.06
CA GLU A 190 17.00 -11.65 -9.98
C GLU A 190 17.32 -10.18 -10.24
N VAL A 191 17.86 -9.84 -11.41
CA VAL A 191 18.17 -8.45 -11.80
C VAL A 191 16.92 -7.58 -11.82
N PHE A 192 15.79 -8.12 -12.26
CA PHE A 192 14.52 -7.44 -12.28
C PHE A 192 14.06 -7.04 -10.85
N TRP A 193 14.11 -7.98 -9.91
CA TRP A 193 13.68 -7.73 -8.53
C TRP A 193 14.67 -6.90 -7.72
N LYS A 194 15.95 -6.92 -8.04
CA LYS A 194 16.98 -6.05 -7.40
C LYS A 194 16.70 -4.55 -7.54
N LYS A 195 15.88 -4.13 -8.51
CA LYS A 195 15.45 -2.73 -8.64
C LYS A 195 14.71 -2.22 -7.40
N PHE A 196 13.92 -3.08 -6.74
CA PHE A 196 13.10 -2.70 -5.60
C PHE A 196 13.89 -2.58 -4.30
N SER A 197 15.03 -3.21 -4.17
CA SER A 197 15.85 -3.35 -2.95
C SER A 197 15.09 -3.91 -1.74
N ALA A 198 15.77 -4.70 -0.92
CA ALA A 198 15.18 -5.27 0.30
C ALA A 198 14.66 -4.18 1.26
N PRO A 199 15.38 -3.06 1.52
CA PRO A 199 14.87 -2.01 2.40
C PRO A 199 13.60 -1.31 1.93
N LEU A 200 13.33 -1.23 0.62
CA LEU A 200 12.05 -0.71 0.11
C LEU A 200 10.96 -1.75 0.32
N LEU A 201 11.22 -3.01 -0.05
CA LEU A 201 10.27 -4.11 0.10
C LEU A 201 9.85 -4.35 1.55
N ASP A 202 10.76 -4.18 2.51
CA ASP A 202 10.45 -4.28 3.94
C ASP A 202 9.45 -3.23 4.45
N ARG A 203 9.25 -2.13 3.69
CA ARG A 203 8.26 -1.09 4.00
C ARG A 203 6.88 -1.37 3.39
N ILE A 204 6.75 -2.51 2.69
CA ILE A 204 5.51 -2.93 2.03
C ILE A 204 4.96 -4.13 2.79
N ALA A 205 3.92 -3.87 3.58
CA ALA A 205 3.33 -4.86 4.45
C ALA A 205 2.48 -5.91 3.69
N ILE A 206 1.92 -5.52 2.54
CA ILE A 206 1.10 -6.41 1.70
C ILE A 206 1.81 -6.60 0.36
N ARG A 207 2.15 -7.84 0.03
CA ARG A 207 2.66 -8.27 -1.27
C ARG A 207 1.69 -9.30 -1.82
N PHE A 208 0.87 -8.88 -2.75
CA PHE A 208 -0.22 -9.68 -3.28
C PHE A 208 0.09 -10.13 -4.71
N ASP A 209 0.22 -11.44 -4.92
CA ASP A 209 0.34 -12.04 -6.25
C ASP A 209 -1.04 -12.48 -6.73
N THR A 210 -1.49 -11.92 -7.85
CA THR A 210 -2.79 -12.23 -8.45
C THR A 210 -2.87 -13.64 -9.06
N ASN A 211 -1.73 -14.36 -9.16
CA ASN A 211 -1.69 -15.78 -9.57
C ASN A 211 -1.75 -16.73 -8.38
N SER A 212 -1.55 -16.27 -7.15
CA SER A 212 -1.57 -17.13 -5.97
C SER A 212 -2.98 -17.65 -5.70
N ASP A 213 -3.06 -18.91 -5.27
CA ASP A 213 -4.33 -19.52 -4.85
C ASP A 213 -4.72 -18.96 -3.48
N ASN A 214 -5.48 -17.84 -3.49
CA ASN A 214 -6.02 -17.23 -2.28
C ASN A 214 -7.34 -17.93 -1.89
N ALA A 215 -7.28 -19.23 -1.59
CA ALA A 215 -8.43 -20.08 -1.32
C ALA A 215 -9.34 -19.60 -0.16
N PHE A 216 -8.84 -18.68 0.67
CA PHE A 216 -9.64 -18.07 1.75
C PHE A 216 -10.43 -16.84 1.29
N ILE A 217 -10.28 -16.40 0.03
CA ILE A 217 -11.02 -15.28 -0.58
C ILE A 217 -11.74 -15.83 -1.82
N ASP A 218 -12.79 -16.59 -1.58
CA ASP A 218 -13.58 -17.26 -2.64
C ASP A 218 -14.89 -16.50 -2.95
N LYS A 219 -14.90 -15.19 -2.70
CA LYS A 219 -16.09 -14.35 -2.86
C LYS A 219 -15.79 -13.15 -3.75
N GLU A 220 -16.73 -12.81 -4.61
CA GLU A 220 -16.78 -11.48 -5.21
C GLU A 220 -17.31 -10.47 -4.19
N TYR A 221 -16.73 -9.27 -4.20
CA TYR A 221 -17.08 -8.19 -3.29
C TYR A 221 -17.58 -6.98 -4.06
N THR A 222 -18.67 -6.39 -3.59
CA THR A 222 -19.15 -5.10 -4.05
C THR A 222 -18.40 -3.94 -3.37
N LEU A 223 -18.43 -2.78 -3.99
CA LEU A 223 -17.84 -1.56 -3.43
C LEU A 223 -18.47 -1.23 -2.05
N SER A 224 -19.79 -1.41 -1.92
CA SER A 224 -20.51 -1.15 -0.66
C SER A 224 -20.03 -2.05 0.46
N GLU A 225 -19.96 -3.38 0.23
CA GLU A 225 -19.49 -4.34 1.23
C GLU A 225 -18.06 -4.01 1.70
N LEU A 226 -17.15 -3.69 0.76
CA LEU A 226 -15.77 -3.35 1.11
C LEU A 226 -15.66 -2.05 1.90
N ARG A 227 -16.47 -1.04 1.57
CA ARG A 227 -16.52 0.22 2.32
C ARG A 227 -17.03 0.03 3.75
N GLU A 228 -18.03 -0.83 3.94
CA GLU A 228 -18.51 -1.20 5.28
C GLU A 228 -17.41 -1.88 6.10
N MET A 229 -16.68 -2.83 5.50
CA MET A 229 -15.55 -3.50 6.15
C MET A 229 -14.43 -2.51 6.51
N ILE A 230 -14.09 -1.58 5.61
CA ILE A 230 -13.10 -0.52 5.85
C ILE A 230 -13.55 0.38 6.99
N ALA A 231 -14.80 0.87 6.96
CA ALA A 231 -15.34 1.76 7.99
C ALA A 231 -15.32 1.09 9.36
N LYS A 232 -15.76 -0.16 9.45
CA LYS A 232 -15.73 -0.96 10.68
C LYS A 232 -14.31 -1.11 11.23
N ALA A 233 -13.38 -1.53 10.38
CA ALA A 233 -11.99 -1.73 10.79
C ALA A 233 -11.34 -0.43 11.28
N GLN A 234 -11.50 0.67 10.54
CA GLN A 234 -10.91 1.95 10.93
C GLN A 234 -11.53 2.52 12.22
N THR A 235 -12.86 2.39 12.40
CA THR A 235 -13.52 2.81 13.64
C THR A 235 -12.93 2.09 14.84
N VAL A 236 -12.84 0.76 14.80
CA VAL A 236 -12.26 -0.04 15.89
C VAL A 236 -10.81 0.34 16.16
N GLN A 237 -9.99 0.59 15.12
CA GLN A 237 -8.60 1.00 15.27
C GLN A 237 -8.47 2.36 15.96
N TYR A 238 -9.29 3.35 15.55
CA TYR A 238 -9.27 4.67 16.18
C TYR A 238 -9.77 4.63 17.64
N GLU A 239 -10.78 3.85 17.95
CA GLU A 239 -11.28 3.64 19.33
C GLU A 239 -10.24 2.95 20.21
N ARG A 240 -9.53 1.93 19.70
CA ARG A 240 -8.54 1.17 20.43
C ARG A 240 -7.24 1.92 20.70
N GLN A 241 -6.73 2.67 19.70
CA GLN A 241 -5.35 3.19 19.71
C GLN A 241 -5.16 4.59 19.11
N GLY A 242 -6.24 5.25 18.67
CA GLY A 242 -6.20 6.62 18.13
C GLY A 242 -5.57 6.77 16.75
N LYS A 243 -5.17 5.67 16.08
CA LYS A 243 -4.50 5.66 14.78
C LYS A 243 -4.68 4.32 14.06
N LEU A 244 -4.37 4.27 12.76
CA LEU A 244 -4.48 3.04 11.98
C LEU A 244 -3.32 2.06 12.27
N ASN A 245 -3.56 0.77 12.03
CA ASN A 245 -2.64 -0.29 12.40
C ASN A 245 -1.24 -0.14 11.77
N ALA A 246 -1.13 0.34 10.54
CA ALA A 246 0.18 0.58 9.91
C ALA A 246 1.00 1.66 10.63
N ASP A 247 0.33 2.59 11.33
CA ASP A 247 0.97 3.72 12.01
C ASP A 247 1.51 3.38 13.40
N LEU A 248 1.24 2.18 13.91
CA LEU A 248 1.81 1.69 15.17
C LEU A 248 3.33 1.58 15.05
N VAL A 249 4.06 2.06 16.05
CA VAL A 249 5.50 1.79 16.16
C VAL A 249 5.73 0.44 16.81
N ALA A 250 6.94 -0.12 16.69
CA ALA A 250 7.22 -1.49 17.12
C ALA A 250 6.87 -1.76 18.61
N THR A 251 7.12 -0.78 19.49
CA THR A 251 6.79 -0.88 20.92
C THR A 251 5.28 -0.88 21.21
N GLU A 252 4.47 -0.30 20.33
CA GLU A 252 3.01 -0.27 20.45
C GLU A 252 2.36 -1.53 19.92
N VAL A 253 3.03 -2.22 18.98
CA VAL A 253 2.48 -3.44 18.35
C VAL A 253 2.22 -4.51 19.40
N GLU A 254 3.14 -4.76 20.33
CA GLU A 254 2.93 -5.75 21.40
C GLU A 254 1.82 -5.34 22.36
N MET A 255 1.62 -4.04 22.58
CA MET A 255 0.57 -3.53 23.47
C MET A 255 -0.83 -3.67 22.85
N PHE A 256 -0.98 -3.30 21.58
CA PHE A 256 -2.29 -3.25 20.89
C PHE A 256 -2.62 -4.50 20.08
N ILE A 257 -1.64 -5.39 19.85
CA ILE A 257 -1.77 -6.63 19.11
C ILE A 257 -1.18 -7.79 19.93
N PRO A 258 -1.71 -8.08 21.12
CA PRO A 258 -1.24 -9.22 21.90
C PRO A 258 -1.54 -10.52 21.16
N LEU A 259 -0.53 -11.36 20.96
CA LEU A 259 -0.67 -12.69 20.37
C LEU A 259 -0.74 -13.73 21.48
N ASN A 260 -1.65 -14.69 21.36
CA ASN A 260 -1.61 -15.89 22.18
C ASN A 260 -0.45 -16.81 21.78
N ASP A 261 -0.15 -17.85 22.57
CA ASP A 261 0.99 -18.75 22.32
C ASP A 261 0.89 -19.46 20.96
N GLU A 262 -0.32 -19.83 20.53
CA GLU A 262 -0.56 -20.45 19.23
C GLU A 262 -0.20 -19.50 18.07
N ALA A 263 -0.74 -18.29 18.08
CA ALA A 263 -0.49 -17.28 17.04
C ALA A 263 1.00 -16.90 16.98
N ARG A 264 1.64 -16.75 18.15
CA ARG A 264 3.07 -16.51 18.25
C ARG A 264 3.88 -17.66 17.68
N GLY A 265 3.55 -18.91 18.03
CA GLY A 265 4.23 -20.11 17.51
C GLY A 265 4.13 -20.25 15.99
N VAL A 266 2.97 -19.90 15.39
CA VAL A 266 2.81 -19.88 13.92
C VAL A 266 3.72 -18.83 13.29
N LEU A 267 3.77 -17.62 13.85
CA LEU A 267 4.57 -16.51 13.31
C LEU A 267 6.08 -16.79 13.45
N ASP A 268 6.52 -17.27 14.60
CA ASP A 268 7.94 -17.62 14.86
C ASP A 268 8.41 -18.75 13.94
N SER A 269 7.55 -19.75 13.70
CA SER A 269 7.82 -20.84 12.76
C SER A 269 7.97 -20.32 11.31
N ALA A 270 7.13 -19.37 10.91
CA ALA A 270 7.22 -18.75 9.59
C ALA A 270 8.51 -17.91 9.46
N MET A 271 8.86 -17.14 10.50
CA MET A 271 10.10 -16.37 10.54
C MET A 271 11.35 -17.27 10.39
N ALA A 272 11.39 -18.38 11.13
CA ALA A 272 12.51 -19.32 11.10
C ALA A 272 12.68 -19.99 9.72
N LYS A 273 11.57 -20.30 9.04
CA LYS A 273 11.58 -20.97 7.73
C LYS A 273 11.95 -20.04 6.58
N SER A 274 11.45 -18.82 6.59
CA SER A 274 11.58 -17.88 5.45
C SER A 274 12.72 -16.88 5.60
N GLY A 275 13.43 -16.84 6.73
CA GLY A 275 14.43 -15.81 7.01
C GLY A 275 13.83 -14.39 7.05
N MET A 276 12.58 -14.26 7.44
CA MET A 276 11.83 -13.01 7.48
C MET A 276 12.53 -11.95 8.33
N SER A 277 12.58 -10.71 7.83
CA SER A 277 13.13 -9.59 8.60
C SER A 277 12.24 -9.25 9.81
N ALA A 278 12.83 -8.67 10.87
CA ALA A 278 12.07 -8.19 12.03
C ALA A 278 10.96 -7.20 11.65
N ARG A 279 11.18 -6.40 10.60
CA ARG A 279 10.16 -5.47 10.08
C ARG A 279 8.97 -6.21 9.46
N ASN A 280 9.23 -7.25 8.68
CA ASN A 280 8.17 -8.08 8.10
C ASN A 280 7.41 -8.85 9.18
N TYR A 281 8.08 -9.30 10.24
CA TYR A 281 7.42 -9.89 11.42
C TYR A 281 6.37 -8.94 12.00
N VAL A 282 6.74 -7.69 12.25
CA VAL A 282 5.84 -6.64 12.74
C VAL A 282 4.73 -6.34 11.71
N ASN A 283 5.05 -6.31 10.42
CA ASN A 283 4.07 -6.09 9.36
C ASN A 283 2.99 -7.20 9.35
N VAL A 284 3.39 -8.47 9.49
CA VAL A 284 2.43 -9.60 9.57
C VAL A 284 1.48 -9.43 10.76
N MET A 285 1.98 -9.05 11.94
CA MET A 285 1.13 -8.76 13.10
C MET A 285 0.11 -7.66 12.80
N LYS A 286 0.54 -6.54 12.21
CA LYS A 286 -0.34 -5.41 11.87
C LYS A 286 -1.39 -5.80 10.82
N VAL A 287 -1.01 -6.57 9.81
CA VAL A 287 -1.93 -7.06 8.76
C VAL A 287 -2.93 -8.05 9.38
N ALA A 288 -2.48 -8.99 10.22
CA ALA A 288 -3.36 -9.93 10.92
C ALA A 288 -4.38 -9.20 11.80
N ARG A 289 -3.95 -8.15 12.53
CA ARG A 289 -4.87 -7.31 13.31
C ARG A 289 -5.89 -6.61 12.41
N THR A 290 -5.47 -6.07 11.26
CA THR A 290 -6.38 -5.43 10.32
C THR A 290 -7.41 -6.41 9.75
N LEU A 291 -7.00 -7.63 9.43
CA LEU A 291 -7.92 -8.70 9.00
C LEU A 291 -8.96 -9.02 10.07
N ALA A 292 -8.53 -9.11 11.35
CA ALA A 292 -9.44 -9.34 12.46
C ALA A 292 -10.40 -8.14 12.67
N ASP A 293 -9.91 -6.90 12.59
CA ASP A 293 -10.72 -5.69 12.68
C ASP A 293 -11.80 -5.63 11.57
N MET A 294 -11.46 -5.97 10.32
CA MET A 294 -12.40 -6.04 9.20
C MET A 294 -13.53 -7.06 9.45
N ASN A 295 -13.21 -8.16 10.11
CA ASN A 295 -14.18 -9.21 10.46
C ASN A 295 -14.87 -8.97 11.81
N GLY A 296 -14.48 -7.95 12.59
CA GLY A 296 -15.03 -7.63 13.89
C GLY A 296 -14.65 -8.64 14.97
N VAL A 297 -13.46 -9.23 14.87
CA VAL A 297 -12.91 -10.18 15.83
C VAL A 297 -11.93 -9.47 16.75
N GLU A 298 -12.09 -9.68 18.05
CA GLU A 298 -11.29 -8.98 19.07
C GLU A 298 -9.86 -9.51 19.15
N ASN A 299 -9.68 -10.83 19.08
CA ASN A 299 -8.37 -11.48 19.27
C ASN A 299 -7.77 -11.91 17.92
N VAL A 300 -6.45 -11.81 17.80
CA VAL A 300 -5.70 -12.34 16.67
C VAL A 300 -5.22 -13.75 17.04
N ASP A 301 -5.79 -14.74 16.40
CA ASP A 301 -5.40 -16.16 16.54
C ASP A 301 -4.43 -16.61 15.45
N GLY A 302 -4.02 -17.89 15.50
CA GLY A 302 -3.12 -18.48 14.52
C GLY A 302 -3.65 -18.46 13.09
N ASP A 303 -4.97 -18.48 12.88
CA ASP A 303 -5.55 -18.44 11.53
C ASP A 303 -5.44 -17.04 10.90
N TYR A 304 -5.59 -15.97 11.69
CA TYR A 304 -5.32 -14.61 11.19
C TYR A 304 -3.86 -14.39 10.86
N ILE A 305 -2.92 -14.98 11.61
CA ILE A 305 -1.50 -14.97 11.26
C ILE A 305 -1.24 -15.70 9.94
N LYS A 306 -1.79 -16.90 9.74
CA LYS A 306 -1.68 -17.65 8.47
C LYS A 306 -2.24 -16.86 7.30
N LYS A 307 -3.42 -16.24 7.46
CA LYS A 307 -4.02 -15.37 6.43
C LYS A 307 -3.13 -14.17 6.12
N ALA A 308 -2.57 -13.51 7.13
CA ALA A 308 -1.66 -12.38 6.94
C ALA A 308 -0.37 -12.79 6.21
N LEU A 309 0.18 -13.97 6.49
CA LEU A 309 1.34 -14.52 5.79
C LEU A 309 1.06 -14.72 4.28
N ASN A 310 -0.17 -15.11 3.91
CA ASN A 310 -0.54 -15.23 2.50
C ASN A 310 -0.56 -13.87 1.76
N PHE A 311 -0.75 -12.77 2.49
CA PHE A 311 -0.60 -11.41 1.94
C PHE A 311 0.84 -10.91 1.92
N LEU A 312 1.79 -11.67 2.40
CA LEU A 312 3.22 -11.40 2.27
C LEU A 312 3.85 -12.44 1.35
N CYS A 313 3.37 -12.52 0.10
CA CYS A 313 3.84 -13.53 -0.85
C CYS A 313 5.37 -13.51 -0.96
N GLU A 314 5.94 -14.71 -1.08
CA GLU A 314 7.37 -14.87 -1.38
C GLU A 314 7.64 -14.31 -2.79
N LEU A 315 8.67 -13.49 -2.88
CA LEU A 315 9.07 -12.96 -4.18
C LEU A 315 9.83 -14.03 -4.97
N PRO A 316 9.75 -14.02 -6.31
CA PRO A 316 10.46 -15.01 -7.14
C PRO A 316 11.97 -15.06 -6.91
N TYR A 317 12.48 -14.12 -6.14
CA TYR A 317 13.86 -14.00 -5.75
C TYR A 317 13.94 -13.60 -4.26
N GLN A 318 14.20 -14.56 -3.40
CA GLN A 318 14.58 -14.34 -2.00
C GLN A 318 16.02 -14.83 -1.82
N TYR A 319 16.81 -14.07 -1.07
CA TYR A 319 18.21 -14.33 -0.75
C TYR A 319 18.40 -15.57 0.09
#